data_f63e28a08921622bc7b36ff00da5149e
#
_entry.id   f63e28a08921622bc7b36ff00da5149e
#
_cell.length_a   1.000
_cell.length_b   1.000
_cell.length_c   1.000
_cell.angle_alpha   90.00
_cell.angle_beta   90.00
_cell.angle_gamma   90.00
#
_symmetry.space_group_name_H-M   'P 1'
#
loop_
_entity.id
_entity.type
_entity.pdbx_description
1 polymer ?
#
loop_
_entity_poly.entity_id
_entity_poly.type
_entity_poly.pdbx_seq_one_letter_code
_entity_poly.pdbx_strand_id
1 'polypeptide(L)'
;VIPPIMTKNLDNNGLRSIVENYDIFYIDLWGVVHNGITLHKNAIEVLEEITKANKDYALLTNAPRPNKTVNNFLEKMGMNKEIREKVYSSGEAALNYLKKNSLEEKFYHIGPPRDFDLFLDFKKNKTNDIKESSYLLCTGLFEEQGVDLNYYKELFKDHINKKMICTN
;
A
#
# COMPACT_ATOMS: atom_id res chain seq x y z
N VAL A 1 -28.95 -10.74 -18.47
CA VAL A 1 -27.86 -11.67 -18.14
C VAL A 1 -26.63 -11.14 -18.84
N ILE A 2 -25.68 -10.62 -18.10
CA ILE A 2 -24.37 -10.20 -18.63
C ILE A 2 -23.62 -11.50 -18.96
N PRO A 3 -23.18 -11.73 -20.20
CA PRO A 3 -22.42 -12.93 -20.52
C PRO A 3 -21.14 -12.94 -19.67
N PRO A 4 -20.67 -14.13 -19.22
CA PRO A 4 -19.44 -14.22 -18.46
C PRO A 4 -18.32 -13.64 -19.33
N ILE A 5 -17.62 -12.63 -18.80
CA ILE A 5 -16.39 -12.09 -19.41
C ILE A 5 -15.40 -13.25 -19.41
N MET A 6 -15.15 -13.84 -20.57
CA MET A 6 -14.11 -14.85 -20.72
C MET A 6 -12.77 -14.18 -20.44
N THR A 7 -12.14 -14.58 -19.34
CA THR A 7 -10.78 -14.14 -19.01
C THR A 7 -9.84 -14.55 -20.14
N LYS A 8 -9.19 -13.55 -20.74
CA LYS A 8 -8.21 -13.79 -21.79
C LYS A 8 -6.89 -14.21 -21.17
N ASN A 9 -6.39 -15.39 -21.53
CA ASN A 9 -5.06 -15.81 -21.11
C ASN A 9 -4.01 -15.00 -21.88
N LEU A 10 -3.13 -14.30 -21.15
CA LEU A 10 -2.08 -13.45 -21.70
C LEU A 10 -0.73 -14.16 -21.83
N ASP A 11 -0.58 -15.41 -21.40
CA ASP A 11 0.68 -16.14 -21.34
C ASP A 11 1.40 -16.20 -22.69
N ASN A 12 0.65 -16.33 -23.77
CA ASN A 12 1.23 -16.43 -25.13
C ASN A 12 1.40 -15.07 -25.85
N ASN A 13 0.52 -14.12 -25.58
CA ASN A 13 0.44 -12.87 -26.34
C ASN A 13 0.89 -11.64 -25.52
N GLY A 14 1.02 -11.81 -24.20
CA GLY A 14 1.38 -10.75 -23.29
C GLY A 14 0.34 -9.60 -23.23
N LEU A 15 0.68 -8.56 -22.51
CA LEU A 15 -0.16 -7.37 -22.32
C LEU A 15 -0.43 -6.65 -23.66
N ARG A 16 0.49 -6.74 -24.64
CA ARG A 16 0.35 -6.11 -25.96
C ARG A 16 -0.97 -6.45 -26.66
N SER A 17 -1.51 -7.65 -26.42
CA SER A 17 -2.74 -8.11 -27.06
C SER A 17 -4.01 -7.39 -26.56
N ILE A 18 -3.92 -6.65 -25.45
CA ILE A 18 -5.06 -5.98 -24.81
C ILE A 18 -4.82 -4.52 -24.49
N VAL A 19 -3.59 -4.00 -24.66
CA VAL A 19 -3.22 -2.64 -24.23
C VAL A 19 -4.13 -1.57 -24.81
N GLU A 20 -4.58 -1.73 -26.04
CA GLU A 20 -5.48 -0.77 -26.69
C GLU A 20 -6.89 -0.71 -26.10
N ASN A 21 -7.28 -1.73 -25.32
CA ASN A 21 -8.61 -1.78 -24.70
C ASN A 21 -8.70 -0.99 -23.39
N TYR A 22 -7.58 -0.45 -22.89
CA TYR A 22 -7.52 0.23 -21.60
C TYR A 22 -6.76 1.54 -21.72
N ASP A 23 -7.14 2.52 -20.92
CA ASP A 23 -6.47 3.82 -20.85
C ASP A 23 -5.50 3.90 -19.69
N ILE A 24 -5.73 3.11 -18.61
CA ILE A 24 -4.91 3.08 -17.42
C ILE A 24 -4.73 1.66 -16.89
N PHE A 25 -3.55 1.37 -16.34
CA PHE A 25 -3.18 0.09 -15.74
C PHE A 25 -2.81 0.27 -14.27
N TYR A 26 -3.42 -0.52 -13.39
CA TYR A 26 -3.02 -0.61 -11.99
C TYR A 26 -2.12 -1.83 -11.81
N ILE A 27 -0.90 -1.59 -11.37
CA ILE A 27 0.17 -2.60 -11.35
C ILE A 27 0.73 -2.69 -9.92
N ASP A 28 0.76 -3.90 -9.37
CA ASP A 28 1.38 -4.15 -8.08
C ASP A 28 2.91 -4.03 -8.17
N LEU A 29 3.54 -3.69 -7.04
CA LEU A 29 4.99 -3.51 -6.96
C LEU A 29 5.72 -4.79 -6.55
N TRP A 30 5.39 -5.32 -5.37
CA TRP A 30 6.11 -6.45 -4.80
C TRP A 30 5.83 -7.74 -5.55
N GLY A 31 6.89 -8.44 -5.98
CA GLY A 31 6.78 -9.67 -6.75
C GLY A 31 6.44 -9.45 -8.24
N VAL A 32 6.02 -8.25 -8.64
CA VAL A 32 5.67 -7.89 -10.02
C VAL A 32 6.72 -6.99 -10.64
N VAL A 33 7.04 -5.87 -10.02
CA VAL A 33 8.03 -4.90 -10.54
C VAL A 33 9.41 -5.11 -9.89
N HIS A 34 9.45 -5.57 -8.64
CA HIS A 34 10.69 -5.87 -7.91
C HIS A 34 10.50 -7.03 -6.92
N ASN A 35 11.62 -7.62 -6.50
CA ASN A 35 11.67 -8.68 -5.49
C ASN A 35 12.13 -8.20 -4.10
N GLY A 36 12.19 -6.90 -3.88
CA GLY A 36 12.70 -6.29 -2.65
C GLY A 36 14.19 -5.98 -2.64
N ILE A 37 14.93 -6.49 -3.62
CA ILE A 37 16.40 -6.30 -3.77
C ILE A 37 16.71 -5.65 -5.12
N THR A 38 16.09 -6.14 -6.19
CA THR A 38 16.31 -5.70 -7.56
C THR A 38 15.00 -5.49 -8.30
N LEU A 39 15.05 -4.60 -9.28
CA LEU A 39 13.96 -4.41 -10.24
C LEU A 39 13.94 -5.58 -11.25
N HIS A 40 12.74 -6.01 -11.63
CA HIS A 40 12.55 -6.94 -12.73
C HIS A 40 12.67 -6.18 -14.07
N LYS A 41 13.74 -6.44 -14.81
CA LYS A 41 14.04 -5.73 -16.06
C LYS A 41 12.85 -5.74 -17.04
N ASN A 42 12.24 -6.91 -17.25
CA ASN A 42 11.11 -7.04 -18.18
C ASN A 42 9.89 -6.22 -17.71
N ALA A 43 9.66 -6.09 -16.39
CA ALA A 43 8.59 -5.26 -15.89
C ALA A 43 8.83 -3.78 -16.18
N ILE A 44 10.07 -3.29 -15.99
CA ILE A 44 10.43 -1.91 -16.33
C ILE A 44 10.23 -1.65 -17.83
N GLU A 45 10.66 -2.57 -18.69
CA GLU A 45 10.46 -2.48 -20.15
C GLU A 45 8.96 -2.39 -20.50
N VAL A 46 8.09 -3.16 -19.82
CA VAL A 46 6.64 -3.10 -20.02
C VAL A 46 6.06 -1.73 -19.61
N LEU A 47 6.51 -1.15 -18.49
CA LEU A 47 6.06 0.18 -18.05
C LEU A 47 6.45 1.28 -19.07
N GLU A 48 7.65 1.18 -19.64
CA GLU A 48 8.10 2.08 -20.71
C GLU A 48 7.26 1.91 -21.98
N GLU A 49 6.94 0.67 -22.38
CA GLU A 49 6.11 0.40 -23.56
C GLU A 49 4.65 0.88 -23.38
N ILE A 50 4.07 0.78 -22.16
CA ILE A 50 2.77 1.36 -21.84
C ILE A 50 2.80 2.88 -22.08
N THR A 51 3.85 3.55 -21.60
CA THR A 51 4.03 4.99 -21.81
C THR A 51 4.18 5.35 -23.29
N LYS A 52 4.96 4.58 -24.06
CA LYS A 52 5.13 4.77 -25.50
C LYS A 52 3.83 4.56 -26.28
N ALA A 53 2.96 3.67 -25.79
CA ALA A 53 1.63 3.46 -26.34
C ALA A 53 0.62 4.58 -25.98
N ASN A 54 1.10 5.66 -25.35
CA ASN A 54 0.28 6.77 -24.86
C ASN A 54 -0.83 6.33 -23.89
N LYS A 55 -0.52 5.32 -23.09
CA LYS A 55 -1.38 4.81 -22.00
C LYS A 55 -0.77 5.19 -20.66
N ASP A 56 -1.59 5.24 -19.61
CA ASP A 56 -1.13 5.57 -18.27
C ASP A 56 -1.11 4.33 -17.34
N TYR A 57 -0.42 4.46 -16.22
CA TYR A 57 -0.42 3.44 -15.17
C TYR A 57 -0.19 4.07 -13.80
N ALA A 58 -0.64 3.38 -12.76
CA ALA A 58 -0.29 3.65 -11.38
C ALA A 58 0.32 2.39 -10.75
N LEU A 59 1.41 2.57 -10.02
CA LEU A 59 2.06 1.51 -9.26
C LEU A 59 1.43 1.45 -7.87
N LEU A 60 0.63 0.43 -7.61
CA LEU A 60 -0.06 0.26 -6.34
C LEU A 60 0.73 -0.67 -5.42
N THR A 61 0.74 -0.36 -4.14
CA THR A 61 1.35 -1.24 -3.14
C THR A 61 0.57 -1.20 -1.82
N ASN A 62 0.48 -2.33 -1.16
CA ASN A 62 -0.06 -2.44 0.19
C ASN A 62 0.93 -2.00 1.28
N ALA A 63 2.07 -1.42 0.93
CA ALA A 63 3.03 -0.91 1.90
C ALA A 63 2.38 0.11 2.85
N PRO A 64 2.45 -0.09 4.17
CA PRO A 64 1.87 0.81 5.18
C PRO A 64 2.75 2.04 5.40
N ARG A 65 3.25 2.64 4.33
CA ARG A 65 4.24 3.73 4.33
C ARG A 65 3.82 4.87 3.43
N PRO A 66 4.25 6.12 3.73
CA PRO A 66 4.04 7.24 2.82
C PRO A 66 4.65 6.98 1.43
N ASN A 67 4.06 7.54 0.39
CA ASN A 67 4.61 7.46 -0.98
C ASN A 67 6.09 7.87 -1.03
N LYS A 68 6.49 8.89 -0.25
CA LYS A 68 7.87 9.36 -0.16
C LYS A 68 8.83 8.25 0.26
N THR A 69 8.45 7.45 1.27
CA THR A 69 9.29 6.33 1.75
C THR A 69 9.42 5.25 0.68
N VAL A 70 8.30 4.87 0.04
CA VAL A 70 8.31 3.89 -1.05
C VAL A 70 9.15 4.40 -2.22
N ASN A 71 8.99 5.66 -2.60
CA ASN A 71 9.74 6.30 -3.68
C ASN A 71 11.26 6.26 -3.42
N ASN A 72 11.70 6.62 -2.20
CA ASN A 72 13.11 6.55 -1.81
C ASN A 72 13.67 5.13 -1.86
N PHE A 73 12.85 4.13 -1.54
CA PHE A 73 13.25 2.72 -1.62
C PHE A 73 13.45 2.28 -3.07
N LEU A 74 12.53 2.64 -3.97
CA LEU A 74 12.63 2.35 -5.40
C LEU A 74 13.81 3.09 -6.06
N GLU A 75 14.09 4.31 -5.62
CA GLU A 75 15.27 5.07 -6.06
C GLU A 75 16.57 4.34 -5.75
N LYS A 76 16.71 3.80 -4.54
CA LYS A 76 17.89 2.99 -4.15
C LYS A 76 18.06 1.73 -5.00
N MET A 77 16.98 1.19 -5.56
CA MET A 77 17.03 0.09 -6.53
C MET A 77 17.33 0.55 -7.97
N GLY A 78 17.49 1.86 -8.22
CA GLY A 78 17.79 2.41 -9.53
C GLY A 78 16.55 2.66 -10.41
N MET A 79 15.33 2.69 -9.84
CA MET A 79 14.15 3.00 -10.63
C MET A 79 14.13 4.47 -11.06
N ASN A 80 13.85 4.72 -12.34
CA ASN A 80 13.72 6.05 -12.91
C ASN A 80 12.65 6.88 -12.18
N LYS A 81 12.91 8.18 -12.04
CA LYS A 81 12.03 9.12 -11.35
C LYS A 81 10.61 9.12 -11.92
N GLU A 82 10.49 9.17 -13.24
CA GLU A 82 9.19 9.20 -13.94
C GLU A 82 8.32 7.99 -13.64
N ILE A 83 8.94 6.81 -13.45
CA ILE A 83 8.23 5.57 -13.09
C ILE A 83 7.85 5.59 -11.61
N ARG A 84 8.79 5.89 -10.71
CA ARG A 84 8.56 5.83 -9.26
C ARG A 84 7.63 6.92 -8.73
N GLU A 85 7.45 8.03 -9.44
CA GLU A 85 6.47 9.07 -9.09
C GLU A 85 5.01 8.63 -9.33
N LYS A 86 4.79 7.53 -10.06
CA LYS A 86 3.47 6.94 -10.28
C LYS A 86 3.04 5.96 -9.16
N VAL A 87 3.80 5.89 -8.07
CA VAL A 87 3.48 5.03 -6.91
C VAL A 87 2.35 5.62 -6.08
N TYR A 88 1.44 4.76 -5.67
CA TYR A 88 0.44 5.07 -4.65
C TYR A 88 0.32 3.91 -3.66
N SER A 89 0.66 4.19 -2.41
CA SER A 89 0.66 3.19 -1.33
C SER A 89 -0.62 3.24 -0.49
N SER A 90 -0.95 2.13 0.15
CA SER A 90 -2.03 2.09 1.14
C SER A 90 -1.76 3.03 2.32
N GLY A 91 -0.49 3.19 2.71
CA GLY A 91 -0.09 4.17 3.72
C GLY A 91 -0.41 5.61 3.31
N GLU A 92 -0.14 5.99 2.06
CA GLU A 92 -0.52 7.32 1.54
C GLU A 92 -2.03 7.52 1.51
N ALA A 93 -2.79 6.48 1.12
CA ALA A 93 -4.25 6.52 1.15
C ALA A 93 -4.78 6.77 2.57
N ALA A 94 -4.21 6.07 3.56
CA ALA A 94 -4.55 6.26 4.97
C ALA A 94 -4.18 7.67 5.45
N LEU A 95 -3.01 8.20 5.10
CA LEU A 95 -2.61 9.57 5.43
C LEU A 95 -3.57 10.61 4.84
N ASN A 96 -3.95 10.45 3.59
CA ASN A 96 -4.90 11.36 2.94
C ASN A 96 -6.28 11.31 3.61
N TYR A 97 -6.71 10.13 4.05
CA TYR A 97 -7.93 9.98 4.83
C TYR A 97 -7.82 10.65 6.21
N LEU A 98 -6.73 10.40 6.95
CA LEU A 98 -6.49 10.96 8.28
C LEU A 98 -6.43 12.47 8.27
N LYS A 99 -5.72 13.05 7.30
CA LYS A 99 -5.61 14.52 7.13
C LYS A 99 -6.98 15.20 7.02
N LYS A 100 -7.95 14.51 6.41
CA LYS A 100 -9.31 15.06 6.21
C LYS A 100 -10.23 14.83 7.40
N ASN A 101 -9.99 13.79 8.21
CA ASN A 101 -10.99 13.29 9.15
C ASN A 101 -10.55 13.22 10.61
N SER A 102 -9.30 12.92 10.91
CA SER A 102 -8.92 12.49 12.26
C SER A 102 -7.48 12.79 12.66
N LEU A 103 -6.76 13.66 11.94
CA LEU A 103 -5.32 13.87 12.15
C LEU A 103 -4.97 14.35 13.57
N GLU A 104 -5.84 15.17 14.18
CA GLU A 104 -5.62 15.76 15.51
C GLU A 104 -6.12 14.85 16.65
N GLU A 105 -6.78 13.72 16.33
CA GLU A 105 -7.30 12.81 17.32
C GLU A 105 -6.23 11.85 17.83
N LYS A 106 -6.37 11.37 19.08
CA LYS A 106 -5.49 10.35 19.64
C LYS A 106 -5.69 9.00 18.93
N PHE A 107 -4.60 8.32 18.64
CA PHE A 107 -4.64 6.98 18.04
C PHE A 107 -3.76 5.98 18.80
N TYR A 108 -4.18 4.72 18.74
CA TYR A 108 -3.38 3.58 19.17
C TYR A 108 -2.84 2.85 17.93
N HIS A 109 -1.51 2.67 17.86
CA HIS A 109 -0.88 2.01 16.73
C HIS A 109 -0.80 0.50 16.95
N ILE A 110 -1.29 -0.26 15.98
CA ILE A 110 -1.18 -1.71 15.87
C ILE A 110 -0.27 -2.02 14.69
N GLY A 111 0.86 -2.62 14.97
CA GLY A 111 1.84 -2.95 13.94
C GLY A 111 3.27 -2.89 14.43
N PRO A 112 4.23 -3.24 13.56
CA PRO A 112 5.63 -3.25 13.91
C PRO A 112 6.17 -1.82 14.11
N PRO A 113 7.13 -1.63 15.03
CA PRO A 113 7.73 -0.31 15.30
C PRO A 113 8.35 0.35 14.06
N ARG A 114 8.82 -0.45 13.09
CA ARG A 114 9.43 0.04 11.85
C ARG A 114 8.50 0.86 10.95
N ASP A 115 7.19 0.80 11.16
CA ASP A 115 6.21 1.54 10.38
C ASP A 115 5.92 2.96 10.93
N PHE A 116 6.77 3.44 11.85
CA PHE A 116 6.64 4.74 12.51
C PHE A 116 6.63 5.93 11.54
N ASP A 117 7.20 5.78 10.37
CA ASP A 117 7.27 6.84 9.34
C ASP A 117 5.88 7.21 8.80
N LEU A 118 4.90 6.32 8.89
CA LEU A 118 3.52 6.61 8.52
C LEU A 118 2.91 7.74 9.37
N PHE A 119 3.24 7.78 10.66
CA PHE A 119 2.65 8.73 11.60
C PHE A 119 3.66 9.72 12.20
N LEU A 120 4.82 9.89 11.58
CA LEU A 120 5.89 10.74 12.07
C LEU A 120 5.43 12.18 12.31
N ASP A 121 4.65 12.74 11.39
CA ASP A 121 4.19 14.13 11.45
C ASP A 121 3.15 14.38 12.55
N PHE A 122 2.45 13.35 13.00
CA PHE A 122 1.44 13.43 14.08
C PHE A 122 1.69 12.46 15.23
N LYS A 123 2.95 12.05 15.42
CA LYS A 123 3.36 11.14 16.49
C LYS A 123 2.96 11.61 17.90
N LYS A 124 2.79 12.93 18.10
CA LYS A 124 2.32 13.51 19.38
C LYS A 124 0.93 13.01 19.79
N ASN A 125 0.13 12.57 18.83
CA ASN A 125 -1.24 12.08 19.04
C ASN A 125 -1.26 10.56 19.31
N LYS A 126 -0.12 9.87 19.22
CA LYS A 126 -0.04 8.45 19.56
C LYS A 126 -0.19 8.26 21.08
N THR A 127 -1.06 7.33 21.46
CA THR A 127 -1.18 6.86 22.85
C THR A 127 -0.70 5.42 22.97
N ASN A 128 -0.22 5.05 24.18
CA ASN A 128 0.14 3.67 24.51
C ASN A 128 -1.02 2.93 25.21
N ASP A 129 -2.10 3.62 25.54
CA ASP A 129 -3.31 3.00 26.07
C ASP A 129 -4.41 3.03 25.01
N ILE A 130 -4.86 1.84 24.59
CA ILE A 130 -5.93 1.68 23.63
C ILE A 130 -7.24 2.36 24.08
N LYS A 131 -7.47 2.45 25.39
CA LYS A 131 -8.69 3.10 25.96
C LYS A 131 -8.74 4.58 25.66
N GLU A 132 -7.58 5.24 25.65
CA GLU A 132 -7.47 6.68 25.41
C GLU A 132 -7.56 7.06 23.92
N SER A 133 -7.49 6.09 23.02
CA SER A 133 -7.51 6.38 21.58
C SER A 133 -8.90 6.61 21.05
N SER A 134 -9.05 7.54 20.11
CA SER A 134 -10.27 7.76 19.33
C SER A 134 -10.40 6.75 18.21
N TYR A 135 -9.26 6.32 17.66
CA TYR A 135 -9.21 5.31 16.59
C TYR A 135 -7.95 4.43 16.68
N LEU A 136 -7.98 3.33 15.94
CA LEU A 136 -6.87 2.39 15.81
C LEU A 136 -6.22 2.57 14.44
N LEU A 137 -4.91 2.74 14.40
CA LEU A 137 -4.12 2.77 13.17
C LEU A 137 -3.37 1.45 13.05
N CYS A 138 -3.82 0.58 12.16
CA CYS A 138 -3.26 -0.74 11.96
C CYS A 138 -2.37 -0.76 10.71
N THR A 139 -1.07 -0.98 10.89
CA THR A 139 -0.10 -1.13 9.80
C THR A 139 0.33 -2.58 9.59
N GLY A 140 -0.05 -3.48 10.49
CA GLY A 140 0.29 -4.89 10.47
C GLY A 140 0.05 -5.53 11.83
N LEU A 141 0.63 -6.70 12.04
CA LEU A 141 0.63 -7.37 13.33
C LEU A 141 1.82 -6.89 14.18
N PHE A 142 1.69 -6.98 15.50
CA PHE A 142 2.83 -6.77 16.39
C PHE A 142 3.89 -7.86 16.15
N GLU A 143 5.16 -7.47 16.03
CA GLU A 143 6.26 -8.43 15.78
C GLU A 143 6.36 -9.50 16.86
N GLU A 144 6.15 -9.12 18.12
CA GLU A 144 6.24 -10.01 19.28
C GLU A 144 5.09 -11.00 19.37
N GLN A 145 3.92 -10.65 18.84
CA GLN A 145 2.70 -11.46 18.95
C GLN A 145 2.41 -12.26 17.68
N GLY A 146 2.96 -11.82 16.54
CA GLY A 146 2.72 -12.49 15.26
C GLY A 146 1.23 -12.70 14.99
N VAL A 147 0.85 -13.94 14.64
CA VAL A 147 -0.52 -14.33 14.31
C VAL A 147 -1.31 -14.91 15.49
N ASP A 148 -0.98 -14.58 16.74
CA ASP A 148 -1.72 -15.05 17.92
C ASP A 148 -3.13 -14.44 17.97
N LEU A 149 -4.12 -15.20 17.49
CA LEU A 149 -5.51 -14.77 17.46
C LEU A 149 -6.10 -14.53 18.86
N ASN A 150 -5.64 -15.25 19.88
CA ASN A 150 -6.16 -15.07 21.23
C ASN A 150 -5.70 -13.73 21.82
N TYR A 151 -4.45 -13.36 21.55
CA TYR A 151 -3.95 -12.05 21.92
C TYR A 151 -4.82 -10.93 21.33
N TYR A 152 -5.10 -10.97 20.03
CA TYR A 152 -5.90 -9.92 19.37
C TYR A 152 -7.37 -9.94 19.80
N LYS A 153 -7.95 -11.11 20.08
CA LYS A 153 -9.30 -11.20 20.66
C LYS A 153 -9.37 -10.48 22.00
N GLU A 154 -8.40 -10.73 22.90
CA GLU A 154 -8.34 -10.05 24.19
C GLU A 154 -8.10 -8.54 24.04
N LEU A 155 -7.20 -8.14 23.15
CA LEU A 155 -6.93 -6.72 22.88
C LEU A 155 -8.18 -5.97 22.42
N PHE A 156 -9.03 -6.58 21.62
CA PHE A 156 -10.18 -5.89 21.01
C PHE A 156 -11.50 -6.11 21.72
N LYS A 157 -11.61 -7.04 22.66
CA LYS A 157 -12.91 -7.43 23.26
C LYS A 157 -13.73 -6.26 23.78
N ASP A 158 -13.07 -5.28 24.44
CA ASP A 158 -13.73 -4.09 25.01
C ASP A 158 -13.66 -2.87 24.07
N HIS A 159 -13.13 -3.04 22.84
CA HIS A 159 -12.83 -1.97 21.90
C HIS A 159 -13.40 -2.19 20.49
N ILE A 160 -14.31 -3.13 20.35
CA ILE A 160 -14.93 -3.56 19.08
C ILE A 160 -15.60 -2.42 18.29
N ASN A 161 -16.06 -1.37 18.99
CA ASN A 161 -16.67 -0.21 18.35
C ASN A 161 -15.67 0.89 17.95
N LYS A 162 -14.38 0.73 18.27
CA LYS A 162 -13.39 1.70 17.83
C LYS A 162 -13.18 1.60 16.33
N LYS A 163 -13.15 2.75 15.68
CA LYS A 163 -12.83 2.83 14.27
C LYS A 163 -11.39 2.33 14.04
N MET A 164 -11.22 1.43 13.09
CA MET A 164 -9.91 0.94 12.67
C MET A 164 -9.60 1.43 11.25
N ILE A 165 -8.43 2.02 11.07
CA ILE A 165 -7.86 2.36 9.78
C ILE A 165 -6.74 1.37 9.52
N CYS A 166 -6.95 0.47 8.58
CA CYS A 166 -6.02 -0.58 8.23
C CYS A 166 -5.32 -0.24 6.91
N THR A 167 -4.00 -0.34 6.88
CA THR A 167 -3.16 0.00 5.73
C THR A 167 -2.52 -1.22 5.07
N ASN A 168 -2.76 -2.41 5.63
CA ASN A 168 -2.20 -3.66 5.08
C ASN A 168 -3.14 -4.83 5.32
#